data_1dc9ad987cbbd22647b230c62b823947
#
_entry.id   1dc9ad987cbbd22647b230c62b823947
#
_cell.length_a   1.000
_cell.length_b   1.000
_cell.length_c   1.000
_cell.angle_alpha   90.00
_cell.angle_beta   90.00
_cell.angle_gamma   90.00
#
_symmetry.space_group_name_H-M   'P 1'
#
loop_
_entity.id
_entity.type
_entity.pdbx_description
1 polymer ?
#
loop_
_entity_poly.entity_id
_entity_poly.type
_entity_poly.pdbx_seq_one_letter_code
_entity_poly.pdbx_strand_id
1 'polypeptide(L)'
;MGKPTGFMDYKREDAAAFSVEERIKNFNEFHTPLSKEEQQKQGARCMDCGVPFCQAGMKIGNAFSGCPLNNLIPEWNDLIYKGNWEQAYYRLHMTNNFPEFTSRVCPALCEKACTCGANGDAVTTKANEYGIIENAYACGYASARVPKVRTGKTIAVIGSGPSGLAAADQLNQRGHSVTVFEREDRVGGLLMYGIPNMKLEKQIIERKINIMKEEGIEFRTGVNVGKNITAAELLKDFDRVILCCGASNPRDIKACLLYTSPSPRDTERARM
;
A
#
# COMPACT_ATOMS: atom_id res chain seq x y z
N MET A 1 -22.56 -7.92 9.77
CA MET A 1 -23.25 -7.28 8.63
C MET A 1 -23.31 -5.78 8.87
N GLY A 2 -22.89 -4.99 7.90
CA GLY A 2 -23.14 -3.54 7.88
C GLY A 2 -24.63 -3.23 7.99
N LYS A 3 -25.00 -1.98 7.90
CA LYS A 3 -26.40 -1.62 7.86
C LYS A 3 -26.98 -2.01 6.48
N PRO A 4 -27.97 -2.93 6.38
CA PRO A 4 -28.46 -3.43 5.07
C PRO A 4 -28.94 -2.31 4.13
N THR A 5 -29.43 -1.20 4.67
CA THR A 5 -29.92 -0.02 3.94
C THR A 5 -28.93 1.15 3.93
N GLY A 6 -27.73 0.97 4.48
CA GLY A 6 -26.79 2.07 4.69
C GLY A 6 -26.41 2.81 3.41
N PHE A 7 -26.32 2.12 2.28
CA PHE A 7 -26.05 2.74 0.99
C PHE A 7 -27.21 3.63 0.47
N MET A 8 -28.42 3.45 0.98
CA MET A 8 -29.57 4.31 0.69
C MET A 8 -29.70 5.44 1.72
N ASP A 9 -29.34 5.20 2.98
CA ASP A 9 -29.52 6.15 4.08
C ASP A 9 -28.41 7.21 4.14
N TYR A 10 -27.20 6.84 3.72
CA TYR A 10 -26.03 7.72 3.76
C TYR A 10 -25.50 8.00 2.35
N LYS A 11 -25.24 9.25 2.05
CA LYS A 11 -24.57 9.65 0.81
C LYS A 11 -23.08 9.26 0.88
N ARG A 12 -22.46 9.09 -0.29
CA ARG A 12 -21.01 8.96 -0.40
C ARG A 12 -20.38 10.31 -0.04
N GLU A 13 -19.41 10.26 0.86
CA GLU A 13 -18.57 11.39 1.22
C GLU A 13 -17.11 10.99 1.02
N ASP A 14 -16.39 11.74 0.21
CA ASP A 14 -14.97 11.56 -0.02
C ASP A 14 -14.19 12.58 0.83
N ALA A 15 -12.92 12.29 1.12
CA ALA A 15 -12.03 13.20 1.80
C ALA A 15 -11.96 14.55 1.06
N ALA A 16 -12.21 15.65 1.76
CA ALA A 16 -12.11 16.99 1.20
C ALA A 16 -10.67 17.31 0.80
N ALA A 17 -10.48 18.11 -0.23
CA ALA A 17 -9.18 18.65 -0.58
C ALA A 17 -9.04 20.08 -0.02
N PHE A 18 -7.82 20.45 0.40
CA PHE A 18 -7.51 21.84 0.73
C PHE A 18 -7.80 22.77 -0.44
N SER A 19 -7.96 24.07 -0.17
CA SER A 19 -8.21 25.06 -1.21
C SER A 19 -7.08 25.08 -2.26
N VAL A 20 -7.37 25.57 -3.46
CA VAL A 20 -6.35 25.67 -4.52
C VAL A 20 -5.20 26.56 -4.07
N GLU A 21 -5.51 27.66 -3.37
CA GLU A 21 -4.56 28.64 -2.84
C GLU A 21 -3.60 28.03 -1.80
N GLU A 22 -4.05 27.01 -1.09
CA GLU A 22 -3.22 26.27 -0.13
C GLU A 22 -2.38 25.21 -0.82
N ARG A 23 -2.97 24.45 -1.75
CA ARG A 23 -2.29 23.35 -2.44
C ARG A 23 -1.14 23.79 -3.33
N ILE A 24 -1.20 24.97 -3.92
CA ILE A 24 -0.12 25.51 -4.75
C ILE A 24 1.11 25.99 -3.97
N LYS A 25 1.01 26.10 -2.63
CA LYS A 25 2.11 26.59 -1.79
C LYS A 25 3.16 25.51 -1.47
N ASN A 26 2.83 24.23 -1.62
CA ASN A 26 3.71 23.12 -1.30
C ASN A 26 3.35 21.86 -2.10
N PHE A 27 4.10 20.77 -1.90
CA PHE A 27 3.88 19.48 -2.53
C PHE A 27 3.50 18.38 -1.52
N ASN A 28 2.89 18.75 -0.40
CA ASN A 28 2.45 17.80 0.62
C ASN A 28 1.11 17.16 0.24
N GLU A 29 0.70 16.10 0.94
CA GLU A 29 -0.65 15.56 0.86
C GLU A 29 -1.67 16.67 1.17
N PHE A 30 -2.75 16.71 0.41
CA PHE A 30 -3.70 17.84 0.45
C PHE A 30 -5.15 17.42 0.71
N HIS A 31 -5.38 16.19 1.14
CA HIS A 31 -6.70 15.71 1.52
C HIS A 31 -6.87 15.77 3.04
N THR A 32 -8.03 16.29 3.46
CA THR A 32 -8.45 16.23 4.86
C THR A 32 -9.19 14.92 5.07
N PRO A 33 -8.71 14.03 5.96
CA PRO A 33 -9.41 12.77 6.24
C PRO A 33 -10.80 13.03 6.83
N LEU A 34 -11.71 12.09 6.61
CA LEU A 34 -13.02 12.09 7.25
C LEU A 34 -12.87 11.89 8.77
N SER A 35 -13.78 12.48 9.56
CA SER A 35 -13.88 12.18 10.99
C SER A 35 -14.25 10.71 11.23
N LYS A 36 -14.05 10.21 12.45
CA LYS A 36 -14.42 8.83 12.81
C LYS A 36 -15.91 8.56 12.59
N GLU A 37 -16.77 9.50 12.92
CA GLU A 37 -18.22 9.39 12.76
C GLU A 37 -18.63 9.38 11.29
N GLU A 38 -18.03 10.23 10.47
CA GLU A 38 -18.24 10.21 9.02
C GLU A 38 -17.73 8.90 8.41
N GLN A 39 -16.55 8.44 8.83
CA GLN A 39 -15.98 7.18 8.36
C GLN A 39 -16.85 5.98 8.72
N GLN A 40 -17.47 5.95 9.91
CA GLN A 40 -18.44 4.93 10.31
C GLN A 40 -19.65 4.91 9.38
N LYS A 41 -20.19 6.08 9.01
CA LYS A 41 -21.29 6.19 8.03
C LYS A 41 -20.86 5.63 6.67
N GLN A 42 -19.63 5.91 6.23
CA GLN A 42 -19.10 5.37 4.98
C GLN A 42 -18.92 3.85 5.04
N GLY A 43 -18.48 3.30 6.16
CA GLY A 43 -18.47 1.85 6.41
C GLY A 43 -19.85 1.22 6.35
N ALA A 44 -20.87 1.89 6.92
CA ALA A 44 -22.26 1.44 6.89
C ALA A 44 -22.86 1.32 5.49
N ARG A 45 -22.30 2.02 4.49
CA ARG A 45 -22.76 1.94 3.10
C ARG A 45 -22.47 0.60 2.43
N CYS A 46 -21.65 -0.25 3.04
CA CYS A 46 -21.34 -1.58 2.51
C CYS A 46 -22.54 -2.52 2.73
N MET A 47 -23.05 -3.12 1.63
CA MET A 47 -24.14 -4.07 1.68
C MET A 47 -23.76 -5.46 2.18
N ASP A 48 -22.47 -5.72 2.39
CA ASP A 48 -21.95 -7.06 2.73
C ASP A 48 -22.46 -8.13 1.77
N CYS A 49 -22.17 -7.96 0.48
CA CYS A 49 -22.67 -8.81 -0.60
C CYS A 49 -22.23 -10.27 -0.41
N GLY A 50 -23.13 -11.23 -0.62
CA GLY A 50 -22.80 -12.66 -0.57
C GLY A 50 -21.73 -13.08 -1.60
N VAL A 51 -21.66 -12.35 -2.73
CA VAL A 51 -20.56 -12.44 -3.72
C VAL A 51 -19.95 -11.05 -3.89
N PRO A 52 -18.95 -10.69 -3.07
CA PRO A 52 -18.38 -9.35 -3.09
C PRO A 52 -17.39 -9.17 -4.25
N PHE A 53 -17.82 -8.62 -5.37
CA PHE A 53 -16.94 -8.32 -6.51
C PHE A 53 -15.79 -7.38 -6.16
N CYS A 54 -15.97 -6.49 -5.19
CA CYS A 54 -14.89 -5.62 -4.68
C CYS A 54 -13.71 -6.43 -4.13
N GLN A 55 -13.97 -7.56 -3.49
CA GLN A 55 -12.97 -8.45 -2.89
C GLN A 55 -12.41 -9.45 -3.90
N ALA A 56 -13.18 -9.81 -4.92
CA ALA A 56 -12.79 -10.84 -5.88
C ALA A 56 -11.86 -10.24 -6.95
N GLY A 57 -10.57 -10.49 -6.84
CA GLY A 57 -9.57 -10.11 -7.86
C GLY A 57 -9.68 -10.97 -9.11
N MET A 58 -10.75 -10.82 -9.89
CA MET A 58 -10.98 -11.61 -11.11
C MET A 58 -10.31 -10.96 -12.33
N LYS A 59 -9.61 -11.76 -13.13
CA LYS A 59 -9.09 -11.34 -14.41
C LYS A 59 -10.17 -11.43 -15.47
N ILE A 60 -10.51 -10.30 -16.10
CA ILE A 60 -11.46 -10.19 -17.19
C ILE A 60 -10.70 -9.68 -18.42
N GLY A 61 -10.43 -10.56 -19.39
CA GLY A 61 -9.55 -10.24 -20.51
C GLY A 61 -8.15 -9.88 -20.03
N ASN A 62 -7.69 -8.66 -20.30
CA ASN A 62 -6.37 -8.16 -19.89
C ASN A 62 -6.42 -7.23 -18.66
N ALA A 63 -7.56 -7.07 -18.01
CA ALA A 63 -7.76 -6.23 -16.84
C ALA A 63 -8.18 -7.05 -15.62
N PHE A 64 -7.99 -6.49 -14.43
CA PHE A 64 -8.52 -7.05 -13.19
C PHE A 64 -9.72 -6.24 -12.72
N SER A 65 -10.73 -6.94 -12.21
CA SER A 65 -11.88 -6.36 -11.51
C SER A 65 -11.81 -6.71 -10.04
N GLY A 66 -12.07 -5.75 -9.15
CA GLY A 66 -11.94 -5.94 -7.71
C GLY A 66 -10.51 -5.84 -7.20
N CYS A 67 -10.31 -6.18 -5.94
CA CYS A 67 -9.02 -6.11 -5.26
C CYS A 67 -8.11 -7.30 -5.64
N PRO A 68 -6.94 -7.09 -6.26
CA PRO A 68 -6.01 -8.18 -6.59
C PRO A 68 -5.42 -8.89 -5.36
N LEU A 69 -5.45 -8.25 -4.20
CA LEU A 69 -5.02 -8.84 -2.92
C LEU A 69 -6.14 -9.63 -2.23
N ASN A 70 -7.33 -9.65 -2.80
CA ASN A 70 -8.54 -10.21 -2.19
C ASN A 70 -8.81 -9.66 -0.78
N ASN A 71 -8.64 -8.34 -0.60
CA ASN A 71 -8.88 -7.67 0.67
C ASN A 71 -10.30 -7.95 1.18
N LEU A 72 -10.42 -8.23 2.47
CA LEU A 72 -11.66 -8.60 3.15
C LEU A 72 -12.55 -7.36 3.38
N ILE A 73 -12.89 -6.68 2.29
CA ILE A 73 -13.51 -5.35 2.27
C ILE A 73 -14.84 -5.29 3.02
N PRO A 74 -15.80 -6.21 2.80
CA PRO A 74 -17.06 -6.16 3.53
C PRO A 74 -16.87 -6.27 5.04
N GLU A 75 -15.97 -7.14 5.47
CA GLU A 75 -15.74 -7.42 6.87
C GLU A 75 -15.15 -6.22 7.63
N TRP A 76 -14.09 -5.60 7.11
CA TRP A 76 -13.55 -4.43 7.81
C TRP A 76 -14.42 -3.17 7.66
N ASN A 77 -15.27 -3.07 6.63
CA ASN A 77 -16.31 -2.03 6.56
C ASN A 77 -17.36 -2.19 7.67
N ASP A 78 -17.79 -3.42 7.94
CA ASP A 78 -18.70 -3.72 9.06
C ASP A 78 -18.06 -3.37 10.42
N LEU A 79 -16.77 -3.68 10.58
CA LEU A 79 -16.03 -3.36 11.80
C LEU A 79 -15.90 -1.85 12.01
N ILE A 80 -15.62 -1.06 10.94
CA ILE A 80 -15.63 0.40 11.01
C ILE A 80 -17.01 0.92 11.45
N TYR A 81 -18.07 0.45 10.80
CA TYR A 81 -19.42 0.86 11.12
C TYR A 81 -19.77 0.63 12.60
N LYS A 82 -19.34 -0.48 13.16
CA LYS A 82 -19.51 -0.81 14.58
C LYS A 82 -18.55 -0.10 15.53
N GLY A 83 -17.61 0.69 15.02
CA GLY A 83 -16.59 1.36 15.82
C GLY A 83 -15.45 0.47 16.30
N ASN A 84 -15.35 -0.75 15.77
CA ASN A 84 -14.32 -1.73 16.16
C ASN A 84 -13.03 -1.53 15.34
N TRP A 85 -12.38 -0.39 15.52
CA TRP A 85 -11.24 0.07 14.72
C TRP A 85 -10.02 -0.85 14.82
N GLU A 86 -9.72 -1.35 16.01
CA GLU A 86 -8.61 -2.27 16.23
C GLU A 86 -8.82 -3.58 15.46
N GLN A 87 -10.02 -4.15 15.51
CA GLN A 87 -10.35 -5.37 14.76
C GLN A 87 -10.33 -5.12 13.25
N ALA A 88 -10.77 -3.94 12.80
CA ALA A 88 -10.70 -3.54 11.41
C ALA A 88 -9.24 -3.48 10.92
N TYR A 89 -8.32 -2.95 11.74
CA TYR A 89 -6.89 -2.95 11.45
C TYR A 89 -6.32 -4.36 11.29
N TYR A 90 -6.59 -5.26 12.23
CA TYR A 90 -6.11 -6.65 12.11
C TYR A 90 -6.71 -7.36 10.90
N ARG A 91 -8.00 -7.10 10.60
CA ARG A 91 -8.67 -7.71 9.45
C ARG A 91 -8.10 -7.21 8.12
N LEU A 92 -7.80 -5.93 8.01
CA LEU A 92 -7.16 -5.35 6.84
C LEU A 92 -5.74 -5.92 6.63
N HIS A 93 -4.97 -6.05 7.69
CA HIS A 93 -3.61 -6.59 7.64
C HIS A 93 -3.50 -8.09 7.33
N MET A 94 -4.61 -8.84 7.33
CA MET A 94 -4.58 -10.25 6.92
C MET A 94 -4.19 -10.44 5.45
N THR A 95 -4.55 -9.48 4.61
CA THR A 95 -4.35 -9.55 3.16
C THR A 95 -3.52 -8.40 2.61
N ASN A 96 -3.37 -7.30 3.34
CA ASN A 96 -2.62 -6.13 2.91
C ASN A 96 -1.49 -5.79 3.90
N ASN A 97 -0.24 -5.89 3.44
CA ASN A 97 0.93 -5.56 4.25
C ASN A 97 1.10 -4.05 4.47
N PHE A 98 0.63 -3.23 3.53
CA PHE A 98 0.92 -1.79 3.49
C PHE A 98 -0.32 -0.94 3.20
N PRO A 99 -1.34 -0.95 4.09
CA PRO A 99 -2.51 -0.10 3.93
C PRO A 99 -2.16 1.39 3.87
N GLU A 100 -1.12 1.82 4.55
CA GLU A 100 -0.61 3.19 4.53
C GLU A 100 -0.20 3.66 3.13
N PHE A 101 0.27 2.75 2.27
CA PHE A 101 0.64 3.07 0.88
C PHE A 101 -0.55 2.88 -0.06
N THR A 102 -1.25 1.75 0.03
CA THR A 102 -2.35 1.42 -0.87
C THR A 102 -3.53 2.36 -0.71
N SER A 103 -3.87 2.78 0.50
CA SER A 103 -4.92 3.77 0.75
C SER A 103 -4.65 5.13 0.09
N ARG A 104 -3.38 5.44 -0.22
CA ARG A 104 -2.98 6.69 -0.88
C ARG A 104 -2.83 6.56 -2.38
N VAL A 105 -2.18 5.50 -2.86
CA VAL A 105 -1.75 5.40 -4.27
C VAL A 105 -2.52 4.39 -5.11
N CYS A 106 -3.28 3.47 -4.50
CA CYS A 106 -4.05 2.47 -5.22
C CYS A 106 -5.14 3.13 -6.09
N PRO A 107 -5.35 2.66 -7.35
CA PRO A 107 -6.41 3.16 -8.22
C PRO A 107 -7.82 2.72 -7.79
N ALA A 108 -7.94 1.97 -6.70
CA ALA A 108 -9.20 1.52 -6.09
C ALA A 108 -10.11 0.71 -7.05
N LEU A 109 -9.56 -0.33 -7.67
CA LEU A 109 -10.33 -1.25 -8.52
C LEU A 109 -11.51 -1.88 -7.77
N CYS A 110 -11.40 -2.02 -6.46
CA CYS A 110 -12.48 -2.47 -5.59
C CYS A 110 -13.71 -1.56 -5.60
N GLU A 111 -13.51 -0.23 -5.66
CA GLU A 111 -14.63 0.73 -5.78
C GLU A 111 -15.29 0.64 -7.15
N LYS A 112 -14.50 0.42 -8.22
CA LYS A 112 -15.04 0.21 -9.57
C LYS A 112 -15.86 -1.07 -9.70
N ALA A 113 -15.54 -2.10 -8.91
CA ALA A 113 -16.25 -3.37 -8.88
C ALA A 113 -17.38 -3.42 -7.84
N CYS A 114 -17.57 -2.36 -7.06
CA CYS A 114 -18.60 -2.32 -6.02
C CYS A 114 -20.01 -2.35 -6.64
N THR A 115 -20.85 -3.27 -6.21
CA THR A 115 -22.23 -3.41 -6.72
C THR A 115 -23.11 -2.21 -6.36
N CYS A 116 -22.83 -1.47 -5.29
CA CYS A 116 -23.52 -0.19 -5.03
C CYS A 116 -23.35 0.79 -6.19
N GLY A 117 -22.20 0.73 -6.89
CA GLY A 117 -21.90 1.58 -8.04
C GLY A 117 -22.75 1.29 -9.30
N ALA A 118 -23.54 0.20 -9.31
CA ALA A 118 -24.45 -0.10 -10.41
C ALA A 118 -25.72 0.79 -10.40
N ASN A 119 -26.16 1.22 -9.21
CA ASN A 119 -27.39 1.98 -9.04
C ASN A 119 -27.18 3.32 -8.30
N GLY A 120 -25.96 3.67 -7.95
CA GLY A 120 -25.61 4.88 -7.24
C GLY A 120 -24.10 4.98 -7.04
N ASP A 121 -23.68 5.54 -5.92
CA ASP A 121 -22.26 5.71 -5.61
C ASP A 121 -21.68 4.45 -4.95
N ALA A 122 -20.50 4.01 -5.41
CA ALA A 122 -19.74 2.95 -4.78
C ALA A 122 -19.37 3.30 -3.32
N VAL A 123 -19.05 2.30 -2.52
CA VAL A 123 -18.49 2.49 -1.18
C VAL A 123 -17.09 3.12 -1.28
N THR A 124 -16.78 4.07 -0.40
CA THR A 124 -15.46 4.73 -0.31
C THR A 124 -14.39 3.82 0.29
N THR A 125 -14.15 2.70 -0.35
CA THR A 125 -13.27 1.64 0.16
C THR A 125 -11.86 2.14 0.47
N LYS A 126 -11.30 2.96 -0.43
CA LYS A 126 -9.96 3.52 -0.27
C LYS A 126 -9.87 4.50 0.90
N ALA A 127 -10.88 5.36 1.08
CA ALA A 127 -10.94 6.27 2.22
C ALA A 127 -11.14 5.51 3.54
N ASN A 128 -11.91 4.42 3.51
CA ASN A 128 -12.09 3.56 4.67
C ASN A 128 -10.78 2.86 5.08
N GLU A 129 -10.03 2.34 4.12
CA GLU A 129 -8.69 1.79 4.33
C GLU A 129 -7.75 2.83 4.95
N TYR A 130 -7.77 4.07 4.44
CA TYR A 130 -7.01 5.19 5.00
C TYR A 130 -7.41 5.48 6.45
N GLY A 131 -8.70 5.55 6.74
CA GLY A 131 -9.21 5.77 8.09
C GLY A 131 -8.77 4.70 9.08
N ILE A 132 -8.79 3.41 8.66
CA ILE A 132 -8.33 2.30 9.51
C ILE A 132 -6.86 2.46 9.86
N ILE A 133 -5.99 2.66 8.86
CA ILE A 133 -4.55 2.66 9.11
C ILE A 133 -4.08 3.88 9.89
N GLU A 134 -4.60 5.08 9.59
CA GLU A 134 -4.20 6.28 10.32
C GLU A 134 -4.74 6.27 11.75
N ASN A 135 -5.96 5.74 11.97
CA ASN A 135 -6.45 5.51 13.33
C ASN A 135 -5.57 4.50 14.09
N ALA A 136 -5.10 3.45 13.42
CA ALA A 136 -4.24 2.44 14.04
C ALA A 136 -2.90 3.04 14.51
N TYR A 137 -2.30 3.91 13.72
CA TYR A 137 -1.10 4.67 14.13
C TYR A 137 -1.41 5.63 15.28
N ALA A 138 -2.50 6.37 15.21
CA ALA A 138 -2.88 7.33 16.24
C ALA A 138 -3.18 6.67 17.59
N CYS A 139 -3.74 5.45 17.58
CA CYS A 139 -4.08 4.67 18.77
C CYS A 139 -2.99 3.68 19.22
N GLY A 140 -1.88 3.58 18.48
CA GLY A 140 -0.77 2.69 18.81
C GLY A 140 -0.97 1.21 18.44
N TYR A 141 -2.03 0.86 17.69
CA TYR A 141 -2.25 -0.52 17.22
C TYR A 141 -1.23 -0.90 16.13
N ALA A 142 -0.81 0.06 15.32
CA ALA A 142 0.22 -0.10 14.31
C ALA A 142 1.61 -0.02 14.97
N SER A 143 2.02 -1.09 15.63
CA SER A 143 3.30 -1.24 16.31
C SER A 143 4.06 -2.48 15.83
N ALA A 144 5.35 -2.55 16.18
CA ALA A 144 6.21 -3.67 15.78
C ALA A 144 5.71 -5.00 16.35
N ARG A 145 5.59 -6.00 15.48
CA ARG A 145 5.16 -7.37 15.81
C ARG A 145 6.34 -8.32 15.67
N VAL A 146 7.18 -8.36 16.69
CA VAL A 146 8.36 -9.22 16.70
C VAL A 146 7.92 -10.70 16.78
N PRO A 147 8.38 -11.57 15.86
CA PRO A 147 8.09 -13.00 15.92
C PRO A 147 8.57 -13.64 17.23
N LYS A 148 7.70 -14.38 17.91
CA LYS A 148 8.03 -15.06 19.18
C LYS A 148 9.06 -16.17 19.00
N VAL A 149 9.10 -16.81 17.84
CA VAL A 149 9.99 -17.92 17.53
C VAL A 149 10.71 -17.63 16.21
N ARG A 150 12.04 -17.75 16.23
CA ARG A 150 12.87 -17.65 15.02
C ARG A 150 13.16 -19.05 14.48
N THR A 151 13.08 -19.20 13.16
CA THR A 151 13.29 -20.49 12.47
C THR A 151 14.78 -20.85 12.30
N GLY A 152 15.67 -19.91 12.58
CA GLY A 152 17.11 -20.04 12.29
C GLY A 152 17.47 -19.92 10.80
N LYS A 153 16.47 -19.67 9.91
CA LYS A 153 16.70 -19.48 8.48
C LYS A 153 16.98 -18.02 8.16
N THR A 154 17.97 -17.78 7.31
CA THR A 154 18.40 -16.48 6.83
C THR A 154 18.00 -16.27 5.37
N ILE A 155 17.40 -15.12 5.07
CA ILE A 155 16.89 -14.82 3.73
C ILE A 155 17.37 -13.44 3.28
N ALA A 156 17.98 -13.39 2.10
CA ALA A 156 18.33 -12.15 1.42
C ALA A 156 17.19 -11.74 0.46
N VAL A 157 16.72 -10.51 0.57
CA VAL A 157 15.76 -9.91 -0.37
C VAL A 157 16.48 -8.82 -1.15
N ILE A 158 16.48 -8.91 -2.47
CA ILE A 158 17.20 -7.98 -3.36
C ILE A 158 16.22 -6.98 -3.93
N GLY A 159 16.33 -5.75 -3.46
CA GLY A 159 15.46 -4.62 -3.77
C GLY A 159 14.43 -4.34 -2.67
N SER A 160 14.29 -3.07 -2.32
CA SER A 160 13.41 -2.56 -1.28
C SER A 160 12.14 -1.90 -1.82
N GLY A 161 11.77 -2.14 -3.08
CA GLY A 161 10.49 -1.73 -3.62
C GLY A 161 9.31 -2.44 -2.96
N PRO A 162 8.05 -2.12 -3.32
CA PRO A 162 6.86 -2.70 -2.68
C PRO A 162 6.87 -4.22 -2.58
N SER A 163 7.35 -4.91 -3.63
CA SER A 163 7.42 -6.38 -3.64
C SER A 163 8.46 -6.92 -2.66
N GLY A 164 9.63 -6.27 -2.58
CA GLY A 164 10.69 -6.66 -1.64
C GLY A 164 10.29 -6.41 -0.20
N LEU A 165 9.67 -5.27 0.09
CA LEU A 165 9.14 -4.97 1.41
C LEU A 165 8.06 -5.97 1.83
N ALA A 166 7.13 -6.34 0.93
CA ALA A 166 6.09 -7.31 1.22
C ALA A 166 6.66 -8.71 1.48
N ALA A 167 7.64 -9.13 0.69
CA ALA A 167 8.34 -10.40 0.90
C ALA A 167 9.06 -10.39 2.26
N ALA A 168 9.77 -9.32 2.58
CA ALA A 168 10.50 -9.17 3.84
C ALA A 168 9.56 -9.20 5.05
N ASP A 169 8.44 -8.46 5.00
CA ASP A 169 7.43 -8.44 6.05
C ASP A 169 6.84 -9.84 6.28
N GLN A 170 6.38 -10.49 5.24
CA GLN A 170 5.78 -11.83 5.32
C GLN A 170 6.75 -12.91 5.82
N LEU A 171 8.00 -12.87 5.40
CA LEU A 171 9.02 -13.82 5.84
C LEU A 171 9.43 -13.57 7.28
N ASN A 172 9.60 -12.32 7.68
CA ASN A 172 9.90 -11.96 9.06
C ASN A 172 8.79 -12.40 10.00
N GLN A 173 7.52 -12.15 9.66
CA GLN A 173 6.37 -12.60 10.45
C GLN A 173 6.33 -14.13 10.64
N ARG A 174 6.85 -14.89 9.67
CA ARG A 174 7.01 -16.36 9.78
C ARG A 174 8.24 -16.79 10.58
N GLY A 175 8.98 -15.84 11.14
CA GLY A 175 10.13 -16.10 12.01
C GLY A 175 11.47 -16.25 11.30
N HIS A 176 11.57 -15.97 10.01
CA HIS A 176 12.86 -15.97 9.31
C HIS A 176 13.65 -14.68 9.62
N SER A 177 14.96 -14.77 9.61
CA SER A 177 15.84 -13.61 9.67
C SER A 177 16.01 -13.04 8.26
N VAL A 178 15.58 -11.79 8.06
CA VAL A 178 15.53 -11.20 6.73
C VAL A 178 16.46 -9.98 6.63
N THR A 179 17.31 -9.97 5.60
CA THR A 179 18.13 -8.82 5.22
C THR A 179 17.70 -8.35 3.83
N VAL A 180 17.33 -7.09 3.72
CA VAL A 180 16.95 -6.43 2.46
C VAL A 180 18.13 -5.64 1.94
N PHE A 181 18.56 -5.92 0.71
CA PHE A 181 19.62 -5.21 0.01
C PHE A 181 19.02 -4.20 -0.95
N GLU A 182 19.40 -2.93 -0.82
CA GLU A 182 18.94 -1.84 -1.67
C GLU A 182 20.13 -1.12 -2.30
N ARG A 183 20.09 -0.89 -3.60
CA ARG A 183 21.17 -0.21 -4.32
C ARG A 183 21.20 1.30 -4.07
N GLU A 184 20.04 1.89 -3.81
CA GLU A 184 19.91 3.32 -3.55
C GLU A 184 20.25 3.66 -2.07
N ASP A 185 20.31 4.94 -1.76
CA ASP A 185 20.63 5.47 -0.42
C ASP A 185 19.46 5.29 0.57
N ARG A 186 18.22 5.14 0.09
CA ARG A 186 17.01 4.99 0.91
C ARG A 186 16.14 3.83 0.45
N VAL A 187 15.45 3.24 1.42
CA VAL A 187 14.51 2.14 1.23
C VAL A 187 13.18 2.64 0.65
N GLY A 188 12.54 1.83 -0.19
CA GLY A 188 11.19 2.08 -0.71
C GLY A 188 11.04 1.99 -2.23
N GLY A 189 12.15 1.97 -2.98
CA GLY A 189 12.12 1.90 -4.44
C GLY A 189 11.23 3.01 -5.03
N LEU A 190 10.30 2.68 -5.91
CA LEU A 190 9.41 3.67 -6.54
C LEU A 190 8.48 4.41 -5.56
N LEU A 191 8.20 3.88 -4.38
CA LEU A 191 7.48 4.62 -3.34
C LEU A 191 8.28 5.86 -2.93
N MET A 192 9.60 5.69 -2.75
CA MET A 192 10.51 6.75 -2.34
C MET A 192 10.87 7.69 -3.51
N TYR A 193 11.22 7.13 -4.66
CA TYR A 193 11.83 7.88 -5.77
C TYR A 193 10.89 8.18 -6.94
N GLY A 194 9.74 7.48 -7.06
CA GLY A 194 8.82 7.60 -8.19
C GLY A 194 7.50 8.31 -7.90
N ILE A 195 7.00 8.23 -6.66
CA ILE A 195 5.71 8.81 -6.29
C ILE A 195 5.93 10.22 -5.69
N PRO A 196 5.24 11.27 -6.18
CA PRO A 196 5.37 12.62 -5.62
C PRO A 196 4.76 12.72 -4.21
N ASN A 197 5.31 13.61 -3.37
CA ASN A 197 4.86 13.83 -1.99
C ASN A 197 3.37 14.14 -1.88
N MET A 198 2.80 14.85 -2.83
CA MET A 198 1.36 15.17 -2.84
C MET A 198 0.45 13.92 -2.88
N LYS A 199 0.99 12.76 -3.20
CA LYS A 199 0.27 11.48 -3.21
C LYS A 199 0.72 10.52 -2.10
N LEU A 200 1.98 10.59 -1.70
CA LEU A 200 2.56 9.77 -0.65
C LEU A 200 3.78 10.49 -0.07
N GLU A 201 3.61 11.08 1.09
CA GLU A 201 4.70 11.73 1.80
C GLU A 201 5.76 10.73 2.26
N LYS A 202 7.04 11.11 2.15
CA LYS A 202 8.16 10.21 2.45
C LYS A 202 8.21 9.78 3.91
N GLN A 203 7.75 10.62 4.81
CA GLN A 203 7.61 10.30 6.24
C GLN A 203 6.68 9.08 6.50
N ILE A 204 5.68 8.85 5.65
CA ILE A 204 4.80 7.68 5.76
C ILE A 204 5.56 6.39 5.46
N ILE A 205 6.45 6.45 4.47
CA ILE A 205 7.32 5.32 4.12
C ILE A 205 8.30 5.05 5.27
N GLU A 206 8.97 6.10 5.75
CA GLU A 206 9.94 6.01 6.86
C GLU A 206 9.29 5.46 8.14
N ARG A 207 8.06 5.91 8.46
CA ARG A 207 7.26 5.40 9.58
C ARG A 207 7.11 3.88 9.52
N LYS A 208 6.72 3.33 8.35
CA LYS A 208 6.58 1.88 8.17
C LYS A 208 7.92 1.15 8.21
N ILE A 209 8.94 1.68 7.56
CA ILE A 209 10.28 1.07 7.55
C ILE A 209 10.86 0.99 8.96
N ASN A 210 10.61 2.00 9.81
CA ASN A 210 11.07 1.96 11.20
C ASN A 210 10.39 0.83 11.98
N ILE A 211 9.09 0.62 11.83
CA ILE A 211 8.40 -0.53 12.41
C ILE A 211 9.02 -1.84 11.94
N MET A 212 9.28 -1.99 10.63
CA MET A 212 9.91 -3.20 10.08
C MET A 212 11.32 -3.44 10.65
N LYS A 213 12.09 -2.37 10.91
CA LYS A 213 13.38 -2.47 11.60
C LYS A 213 13.23 -2.94 13.05
N GLU A 214 12.26 -2.39 13.77
CA GLU A 214 11.94 -2.81 15.14
C GLU A 214 11.48 -4.28 15.19
N GLU A 215 10.81 -4.77 14.16
CA GLU A 215 10.44 -6.19 14.00
C GLU A 215 11.64 -7.10 13.71
N GLY A 216 12.82 -6.53 13.45
CA GLY A 216 14.08 -7.25 13.25
C GLY A 216 14.45 -7.50 11.79
N ILE A 217 13.88 -6.76 10.84
CA ILE A 217 14.33 -6.77 9.44
C ILE A 217 15.53 -5.85 9.30
N GLU A 218 16.62 -6.38 8.74
CA GLU A 218 17.83 -5.61 8.44
C GLU A 218 17.73 -4.99 7.04
N PHE A 219 18.10 -3.71 6.93
CA PHE A 219 18.17 -3.01 5.64
C PHE A 219 19.60 -2.55 5.38
N ARG A 220 20.16 -2.98 4.24
CA ARG A 220 21.49 -2.59 3.75
C ARG A 220 21.32 -1.76 2.48
N THR A 221 21.41 -0.45 2.62
CA THR A 221 21.35 0.52 1.50
C THR A 221 22.74 0.75 0.88
N GLY A 222 22.78 1.28 -0.35
CA GLY A 222 24.02 1.50 -1.09
C GLY A 222 24.68 0.21 -1.59
N VAL A 223 23.96 -0.93 -1.55
CA VAL A 223 24.49 -2.25 -1.95
C VAL A 223 23.83 -2.70 -3.25
N ASN A 224 24.56 -2.60 -4.34
CA ASN A 224 24.13 -3.06 -5.65
C ASN A 224 24.60 -4.51 -5.89
N VAL A 225 23.68 -5.45 -5.76
CA VAL A 225 23.94 -6.88 -5.97
C VAL A 225 24.30 -7.12 -7.44
N GLY A 226 25.39 -7.83 -7.67
CA GLY A 226 26.02 -8.02 -8.98
C GLY A 226 27.16 -7.01 -9.27
N LYS A 227 27.30 -5.96 -8.45
CA LYS A 227 28.42 -5.00 -8.53
C LYS A 227 29.23 -4.96 -7.22
N ASN A 228 28.60 -4.66 -6.10
CA ASN A 228 29.26 -4.54 -4.79
C ASN A 228 29.36 -5.89 -4.07
N ILE A 229 28.39 -6.76 -4.28
CA ILE A 229 28.33 -8.12 -3.72
C ILE A 229 27.86 -9.07 -4.82
N THR A 230 28.46 -10.24 -4.92
CA THR A 230 28.13 -11.24 -5.92
C THR A 230 26.98 -12.15 -5.49
N ALA A 231 26.30 -12.79 -6.43
CA ALA A 231 25.28 -13.80 -6.13
C ALA A 231 25.85 -15.00 -5.39
N ALA A 232 27.12 -15.37 -5.67
CA ALA A 232 27.80 -16.47 -5.02
C ALA A 232 28.04 -16.20 -3.51
N GLU A 233 28.43 -14.97 -3.16
CA GLU A 233 28.57 -14.54 -1.76
C GLU A 233 27.23 -14.60 -1.05
N LEU A 234 26.15 -14.08 -1.65
CA LEU A 234 24.83 -14.14 -1.05
C LEU A 234 24.32 -15.58 -0.85
N LEU A 235 24.57 -16.47 -1.80
CA LEU A 235 24.16 -17.88 -1.69
C LEU A 235 24.99 -18.65 -0.66
N LYS A 236 26.17 -18.16 -0.28
CA LYS A 236 26.98 -18.71 0.80
C LYS A 236 26.48 -18.25 2.17
N ASP A 237 26.08 -16.98 2.29
CA ASP A 237 25.76 -16.35 3.56
C ASP A 237 24.28 -16.48 3.95
N PHE A 238 23.41 -16.78 2.98
CA PHE A 238 21.97 -16.87 3.19
C PHE A 238 21.41 -18.22 2.70
N ASP A 239 20.45 -18.76 3.44
CA ASP A 239 19.76 -20.00 3.04
C ASP A 239 18.97 -19.85 1.72
N ARG A 240 18.42 -18.64 1.47
CA ARG A 240 17.65 -18.33 0.24
C ARG A 240 17.83 -16.86 -0.15
N VAL A 241 17.69 -16.62 -1.44
CA VAL A 241 17.74 -15.29 -2.04
C VAL A 241 16.47 -15.06 -2.85
N ILE A 242 15.83 -13.92 -2.66
CA ILE A 242 14.61 -13.52 -3.37
C ILE A 242 14.91 -12.26 -4.18
N LEU A 243 14.64 -12.33 -5.48
CA LEU A 243 14.87 -11.21 -6.40
C LEU A 243 13.61 -10.34 -6.52
N CYS A 244 13.69 -9.10 -6.06
CA CYS A 244 12.64 -8.08 -6.12
C CYS A 244 13.17 -6.78 -6.76
N CYS A 245 13.98 -6.92 -7.81
CA CYS A 245 14.78 -5.84 -8.40
C CYS A 245 13.94 -4.78 -9.17
N GLY A 246 12.64 -5.03 -9.38
CA GLY A 246 11.77 -4.15 -10.17
C GLY A 246 12.13 -4.16 -11.66
N ALA A 247 11.70 -3.10 -12.37
CA ALA A 247 11.99 -2.90 -13.78
C ALA A 247 12.75 -1.59 -13.99
N SER A 248 13.98 -1.68 -14.49
CA SER A 248 14.84 -0.51 -14.77
C SER A 248 14.56 0.10 -16.14
N ASN A 249 14.10 -0.70 -17.12
CA ASN A 249 13.81 -0.23 -18.45
C ASN A 249 12.34 0.24 -18.55
N PRO A 250 12.08 1.53 -18.78
CA PRO A 250 10.74 2.03 -18.96
C PRO A 250 10.15 1.49 -20.28
N ARG A 251 8.86 1.21 -20.28
CA ARG A 251 8.12 0.98 -21.54
C ARG A 251 7.88 2.33 -22.21
N ASP A 252 8.30 2.44 -23.45
CA ASP A 252 8.09 3.64 -24.23
C ASP A 252 6.69 3.67 -24.84
N ILE A 253 6.07 4.83 -24.83
CA ILE A 253 4.84 5.09 -25.57
C ILE A 253 5.26 5.80 -26.85
N LYS A 254 4.97 5.20 -28.00
CA LYS A 254 5.34 5.76 -29.33
C LYS A 254 4.60 7.07 -29.66
N ALA A 255 3.54 7.43 -28.90
CA ALA A 255 2.92 8.74 -29.01
C ALA A 255 3.93 9.80 -28.56
N CYS A 256 4.20 10.77 -29.42
CA CYS A 256 5.17 11.83 -29.17
C CYS A 256 4.70 12.80 -28.08
N LEU A 257 4.96 12.44 -26.82
CA LEU A 257 4.71 13.30 -25.66
C LEU A 257 5.86 14.29 -25.41
N LEU A 258 7.02 14.06 -26.05
CA LEU A 258 8.23 14.86 -25.87
C LEU A 258 8.06 16.35 -26.20
N TYR A 259 7.21 16.66 -27.18
CA TYR A 259 6.99 18.06 -27.60
C TYR A 259 5.88 18.76 -26.82
N THR A 260 5.03 18.02 -26.14
CA THR A 260 3.86 18.57 -25.45
C THR A 260 3.97 18.55 -23.93
N SER A 261 4.70 17.59 -23.36
CA SER A 261 4.87 17.44 -21.91
C SER A 261 6.09 16.56 -21.64
N PRO A 262 7.30 17.12 -21.46
CA PRO A 262 8.46 16.33 -21.05
C PRO A 262 8.16 15.69 -19.70
N SER A 263 8.21 14.37 -19.65
CA SER A 263 8.00 13.63 -18.40
C SER A 263 9.29 13.56 -17.58
N PRO A 264 9.23 13.33 -16.27
CA PRO A 264 10.42 13.07 -15.46
C PRO A 264 11.31 11.93 -16.01
N ARG A 265 10.72 10.97 -16.74
CA ARG A 265 11.46 9.89 -17.41
C ARG A 265 12.35 10.37 -18.54
N ASP A 266 11.97 11.44 -19.22
CA ASP A 266 12.75 12.02 -20.31
C ASP A 266 13.97 12.76 -19.74
N THR A 267 13.82 13.39 -18.58
CA THR A 267 14.94 14.05 -17.89
C THR A 267 15.90 13.05 -17.25
N GLU A 268 15.44 11.90 -16.80
CA GLU A 268 16.30 10.82 -16.29
C GLU A 268 17.12 10.18 -17.41
N ARG A 269 16.55 9.98 -18.59
CA ARG A 269 17.29 9.48 -19.77
C ARG A 269 18.38 10.43 -20.22
N ALA A 270 18.17 11.73 -20.09
CA ALA A 270 19.18 12.73 -20.46
C ALA A 270 20.32 12.84 -19.43
N ARG A 271 20.16 12.24 -18.25
CA ARG A 271 21.17 12.25 -17.16
C ARG A 271 21.95 10.94 -17.04
N MET A 272 21.56 9.89 -17.77
CA MET A 272 22.29 8.63 -17.88
C MET A 272 23.08 8.58 -19.19
#